data_33e12d41e6611a1f1a4dfc9966201c0c
#
_entry.id   33e12d41e6611a1f1a4dfc9966201c0c
#
_cell.length_a   1.000
_cell.length_b   1.000
_cell.length_c   1.000
_cell.angle_alpha   90.00
_cell.angle_beta   90.00
_cell.angle_gamma   90.00
#
_symmetry.space_group_name_H-M   'P 1'
#
loop_
_entity.id
_entity.type
_entity.pdbx_description
1 polymer ?
#
loop_
_entity_poly.entity_id
_entity_poly.type
_entity_poly.pdbx_seq_one_letter_code
_entity_poly.pdbx_strand_id
1 'polypeptide(L)'
;ALMIRMHNFLESLRDHERWLAGCRAMFAGEAGTAAEDLHLVRQQKQVMRVRLGQIISRAEYALAEATGCPEGGTYAGYLGDYLLPAMQAAAKALEGEDWAGALAILQEAAQFKRLPNRPKGMSEEAAGPIKDQIGRIRDEYKEMLEKFGAGPQEVARQMAATGPYARQLLDLQEQFAARYQQAKRQANVLDFADLERYALQLLRGGPGGDDPEGPSDVALQLRSRYRYILVDEYQDISPVQEAIIQYLSHRGPQPT
;
A
#
# COMPACT_ATOMS: atom_id res chain seq x y z
N ALA A 1 20.95 8.02 11.31
CA ALA A 1 19.48 8.00 11.47
C ALA A 1 18.78 7.07 10.46
N LEU A 2 19.02 7.19 9.12
CA LEU A 2 18.32 6.39 8.10
C LEU A 2 18.60 4.89 8.24
N MET A 3 19.87 4.49 8.35
CA MET A 3 20.27 3.07 8.48
C MET A 3 19.63 2.39 9.70
N ILE A 4 19.59 3.08 10.84
CA ILE A 4 18.95 2.55 12.06
C ILE A 4 17.44 2.37 11.84
N ARG A 5 16.77 3.35 11.23
CA ARG A 5 15.33 3.24 10.95
C ARG A 5 15.02 2.09 10.00
N MET A 6 15.85 1.93 8.95
CA MET A 6 15.70 0.84 8.01
C MET A 6 15.99 -0.52 8.67
N HIS A 7 17.02 -0.58 9.53
CA HIS A 7 17.32 -1.79 10.31
C HIS A 7 16.14 -2.17 11.21
N ASN A 8 15.62 -1.23 12.00
CA ASN A 8 14.47 -1.49 12.88
C ASN A 8 13.22 -1.92 12.11
N PHE A 9 12.98 -1.33 10.93
CA PHE A 9 11.90 -1.77 10.05
C PHE A 9 12.11 -3.22 9.58
N LEU A 10 13.31 -3.57 9.12
CA LEU A 10 13.61 -4.94 8.68
C LEU A 10 13.48 -5.95 9.81
N GLU A 11 13.93 -5.60 11.02
CA GLU A 11 13.78 -6.45 12.20
C GLU A 11 12.32 -6.67 12.60
N SER A 12 11.42 -5.75 12.28
CA SER A 12 9.98 -5.91 12.54
C SER A 12 9.27 -6.83 11.53
N LEU A 13 9.91 -7.18 10.41
CA LEU A 13 9.31 -8.05 9.38
C LEU A 13 9.46 -9.52 9.77
N ARG A 14 8.44 -10.33 9.46
CA ARG A 14 8.48 -11.79 9.63
C ARG A 14 9.62 -12.43 8.83
N ASP A 15 9.83 -11.99 7.59
CA ASP A 15 10.83 -12.50 6.65
C ASP A 15 11.51 -11.33 5.93
N HIS A 16 12.51 -10.73 6.58
CA HIS A 16 13.23 -9.60 6.01
C HIS A 16 14.15 -9.99 4.85
N GLU A 17 14.65 -11.24 4.82
CA GLU A 17 15.49 -11.72 3.71
C GLU A 17 14.68 -11.80 2.42
N ARG A 18 13.47 -12.34 2.48
CA ARG A 18 12.54 -12.37 1.35
C ARG A 18 12.19 -10.97 0.88
N TRP A 19 11.97 -10.04 1.82
CA TRP A 19 11.68 -8.64 1.49
C TRP A 19 12.86 -7.97 0.79
N LEU A 20 14.09 -8.14 1.30
CA LEU A 20 15.31 -7.62 0.68
C LEU A 20 15.55 -8.23 -0.70
N ALA A 21 15.35 -9.53 -0.87
CA ALA A 21 15.44 -10.20 -2.17
C ALA A 21 14.42 -9.64 -3.16
N GLY A 22 13.18 -9.40 -2.73
CA GLY A 22 12.14 -8.74 -3.53
C GLY A 22 12.53 -7.33 -3.97
N CYS A 23 13.08 -6.52 -3.05
CA CYS A 23 13.59 -5.18 -3.39
C CYS A 23 14.75 -5.25 -4.38
N ARG A 24 15.69 -6.18 -4.21
CA ARG A 24 16.80 -6.36 -5.14
C ARG A 24 16.32 -6.76 -6.53
N ALA A 25 15.38 -7.70 -6.62
CA ALA A 25 14.78 -8.13 -7.87
C ALA A 25 14.08 -6.96 -8.58
N MET A 26 13.32 -6.15 -7.84
CA MET A 26 12.64 -4.96 -8.39
C MET A 26 13.62 -3.96 -9.01
N PHE A 27 14.78 -3.73 -8.38
CA PHE A 27 15.79 -2.78 -8.86
C PHE A 27 16.89 -3.41 -9.74
N ALA A 28 16.92 -4.73 -9.90
CA ALA A 28 17.87 -5.39 -10.81
C ALA A 28 17.58 -5.05 -12.28
N GLY A 29 16.32 -4.70 -12.57
CA GLY A 29 15.84 -4.51 -13.93
C GLY A 29 15.84 -5.87 -14.66
N GLU A 30 14.70 -6.41 -14.96
CA GLU A 30 14.64 -7.51 -15.91
C GLU A 30 14.98 -6.93 -17.29
N ALA A 31 16.21 -7.12 -17.74
CA ALA A 31 16.61 -6.73 -19.08
C ALA A 31 15.69 -7.39 -20.11
N GLY A 32 14.85 -6.59 -20.77
CA GLY A 32 13.87 -7.08 -21.75
C GLY A 32 12.41 -7.08 -21.28
N THR A 33 12.11 -6.78 -20.00
CA THR A 33 10.73 -6.63 -19.55
C THR A 33 10.13 -5.36 -20.13
N ALA A 34 8.95 -5.48 -20.75
CA ALA A 34 8.22 -4.30 -21.21
C ALA A 34 7.92 -3.37 -20.03
N ALA A 35 7.97 -2.05 -20.25
CA ALA A 35 7.76 -1.07 -19.18
C ALA A 35 6.41 -1.27 -18.45
N GLU A 36 5.40 -1.74 -19.17
CA GLU A 36 4.04 -2.01 -18.65
C GLU A 36 4.01 -3.22 -17.70
N ASP A 37 4.95 -4.15 -17.86
CA ASP A 37 5.07 -5.37 -17.05
C ASP A 37 5.87 -5.20 -15.77
N LEU A 38 6.50 -4.05 -15.59
CA LEU A 38 7.23 -3.75 -14.36
C LEU A 38 6.30 -3.85 -13.13
N HIS A 39 6.77 -4.52 -12.10
CA HIS A 39 6.01 -4.72 -10.87
C HIS A 39 5.50 -3.38 -10.27
N LEU A 40 6.34 -2.36 -10.28
CA LEU A 40 5.98 -1.02 -9.78
C LEU A 40 4.86 -0.37 -10.62
N VAL A 41 4.86 -0.55 -11.94
CA VAL A 41 3.80 -0.05 -12.83
C VAL A 41 2.47 -0.75 -12.54
N ARG A 42 2.49 -2.07 -12.36
CA ARG A 42 1.29 -2.83 -11.97
C ARG A 42 0.75 -2.40 -10.61
N GLN A 43 1.62 -2.20 -9.62
CA GLN A 43 1.22 -1.69 -8.31
C GLN A 43 0.64 -0.27 -8.40
N GLN A 44 1.27 0.63 -9.15
CA GLN A 44 0.78 1.97 -9.39
C GLN A 44 -0.63 1.95 -9.98
N LYS A 45 -0.87 1.14 -11.00
CA LYS A 45 -2.19 0.93 -11.60
C LYS A 45 -3.22 0.45 -10.59
N GLN A 46 -2.85 -0.50 -9.74
CA GLN A 46 -3.74 -1.02 -8.70
C GLN A 46 -4.08 0.06 -7.65
N VAL A 47 -3.10 0.85 -7.22
CA VAL A 47 -3.33 1.96 -6.29
C VAL A 47 -4.27 3.00 -6.90
N MET A 48 -4.08 3.35 -8.18
CA MET A 48 -4.97 4.27 -8.87
C MET A 48 -6.41 3.73 -8.96
N ARG A 49 -6.60 2.44 -9.27
CA ARG A 49 -7.93 1.81 -9.30
C ARG A 49 -8.65 1.96 -7.96
N VAL A 50 -7.97 1.64 -6.85
CA VAL A 50 -8.54 1.75 -5.50
C VAL A 50 -8.88 3.20 -5.17
N ARG A 51 -7.96 4.13 -5.42
CA ARG A 51 -8.17 5.56 -5.16
C ARG A 51 -9.31 6.14 -5.99
N LEU A 52 -9.35 5.82 -7.28
CA LEU A 52 -10.42 6.29 -8.17
C LEU A 52 -11.78 5.73 -7.75
N GLY A 53 -11.85 4.46 -7.32
CA GLY A 53 -13.07 3.88 -6.75
C GLY A 53 -13.56 4.64 -5.52
N GLN A 54 -12.67 5.04 -4.61
CA GLN A 54 -13.00 5.86 -3.45
C GLN A 54 -13.52 7.25 -3.85
N ILE A 55 -12.90 7.88 -4.85
CA ILE A 55 -13.31 9.19 -5.37
C ILE A 55 -14.68 9.10 -6.02
N ILE A 56 -14.94 8.05 -6.81
CA ILE A 56 -16.27 7.80 -7.43
C ILE A 56 -17.34 7.63 -6.35
N SER A 57 -17.10 6.83 -5.31
CA SER A 57 -18.07 6.64 -4.21
C SER A 57 -18.40 7.96 -3.50
N ARG A 58 -17.42 8.86 -3.33
CA ARG A 58 -17.67 10.20 -2.79
C ARG A 58 -18.48 11.08 -3.73
N ALA A 59 -18.24 10.96 -5.04
CA ALA A 59 -19.02 11.70 -6.06
C ALA A 59 -20.46 11.20 -6.13
N GLU A 60 -20.70 9.90 -5.98
CA GLU A 60 -22.03 9.31 -5.87
C GLU A 60 -22.78 9.80 -4.61
N TYR A 61 -22.09 9.87 -3.49
CA TYR A 61 -22.64 10.44 -2.27
C TYR A 61 -23.01 11.93 -2.45
N ALA A 62 -22.10 12.72 -3.02
CA ALA A 62 -22.36 14.14 -3.31
C ALA A 62 -23.54 14.32 -4.29
N LEU A 63 -23.69 13.42 -5.28
CA LEU A 63 -24.84 13.40 -6.19
C LEU A 63 -26.14 13.15 -5.45
N ALA A 64 -26.15 12.17 -4.53
CA ALA A 64 -27.34 11.86 -3.73
C ALA A 64 -27.76 13.06 -2.87
N GLU A 65 -26.80 13.74 -2.22
CA GLU A 65 -27.07 14.95 -1.44
C GLU A 65 -27.59 16.09 -2.33
N ALA A 66 -26.97 16.33 -3.49
CA ALA A 66 -27.42 17.36 -4.43
C ALA A 66 -28.83 17.08 -4.99
N THR A 67 -29.15 15.79 -5.23
CA THR A 67 -30.48 15.37 -5.71
C THR A 67 -31.54 15.50 -4.61
N GLY A 68 -31.20 15.28 -3.36
CA GLY A 68 -32.07 15.43 -2.20
C GLY A 68 -32.37 16.91 -1.85
N CYS A 69 -31.60 17.83 -2.37
CA CYS A 69 -31.84 19.27 -2.18
C CYS A 69 -32.81 19.80 -3.24
N PRO A 70 -33.95 20.48 -2.89
CA PRO A 70 -34.94 20.95 -3.85
C PRO A 70 -34.37 21.80 -4.98
N GLU A 71 -33.39 22.64 -4.69
CA GLU A 71 -32.73 23.53 -5.68
C GLU A 71 -31.41 22.96 -6.21
N GLY A 72 -31.06 21.72 -5.83
CA GLY A 72 -29.74 21.10 -6.11
C GLY A 72 -29.53 20.62 -7.54
N GLY A 73 -30.57 20.66 -8.41
CA GLY A 73 -30.56 20.05 -9.74
C GLY A 73 -29.37 20.45 -10.64
N THR A 74 -28.88 21.68 -10.54
CA THR A 74 -27.70 22.12 -11.32
C THR A 74 -26.42 21.42 -10.87
N TYR A 75 -26.25 21.20 -9.58
CA TYR A 75 -25.10 20.44 -9.06
C TYR A 75 -25.24 18.93 -9.30
N ALA A 76 -26.49 18.43 -9.18
CA ALA A 76 -26.79 17.03 -9.53
C ALA A 76 -26.48 16.74 -11.00
N GLY A 77 -26.87 17.64 -11.92
CA GLY A 77 -26.50 17.54 -13.34
C GLY A 77 -24.99 17.59 -13.57
N TYR A 78 -24.27 18.49 -12.89
CA TYR A 78 -22.81 18.54 -12.99
C TYR A 78 -22.15 17.23 -12.52
N LEU A 79 -22.62 16.66 -11.42
CA LEU A 79 -22.10 15.39 -10.88
C LEU A 79 -22.51 14.19 -11.73
N GLY A 80 -23.81 14.05 -12.02
CA GLY A 80 -24.40 12.87 -12.66
C GLY A 80 -24.17 12.80 -14.16
N ASP A 81 -24.28 13.94 -14.88
CA ASP A 81 -24.19 13.96 -16.34
C ASP A 81 -22.78 14.23 -16.86
N TYR A 82 -21.89 14.74 -16.00
CA TYR A 82 -20.54 15.10 -16.43
C TYR A 82 -19.43 14.43 -15.59
N LEU A 83 -19.37 14.66 -14.27
CA LEU A 83 -18.21 14.27 -13.47
C LEU A 83 -18.12 12.76 -13.30
N LEU A 84 -19.20 12.12 -12.86
CA LEU A 84 -19.25 10.68 -12.62
C LEU A 84 -19.02 9.85 -13.89
N PRO A 85 -19.67 10.13 -15.04
CA PRO A 85 -19.40 9.38 -16.26
C PRO A 85 -17.94 9.47 -16.72
N ALA A 86 -17.30 10.64 -16.59
CA ALA A 86 -15.89 10.81 -16.93
C ALA A 86 -14.97 9.96 -16.00
N MET A 87 -15.24 9.96 -14.69
CA MET A 87 -14.49 9.17 -13.74
C MET A 87 -14.72 7.65 -13.90
N GLN A 88 -15.95 7.24 -14.21
CA GLN A 88 -16.29 5.84 -14.46
C GLN A 88 -15.65 5.34 -15.75
N ALA A 89 -15.60 6.16 -16.81
CA ALA A 89 -14.87 5.84 -18.04
C ALA A 89 -13.37 5.66 -17.77
N ALA A 90 -12.79 6.54 -16.96
CA ALA A 90 -11.40 6.43 -16.50
C ALA A 90 -11.16 5.17 -15.67
N ALA A 91 -12.06 4.80 -14.76
CA ALA A 91 -11.98 3.58 -13.97
C ALA A 91 -12.02 2.32 -14.86
N LYS A 92 -12.92 2.30 -15.82
CA LYS A 92 -13.03 1.20 -16.80
C LYS A 92 -11.76 1.07 -17.65
N ALA A 93 -11.17 2.20 -18.09
CA ALA A 93 -9.92 2.19 -18.83
C ALA A 93 -8.76 1.57 -18.04
N LEU A 94 -8.72 1.79 -16.70
CA LEU A 94 -7.73 1.18 -15.81
C LEU A 94 -7.88 -0.36 -15.67
N GLU A 95 -9.00 -0.95 -16.07
CA GLU A 95 -9.18 -2.40 -16.07
C GLU A 95 -8.49 -3.06 -17.28
N GLY A 96 -8.34 -2.32 -18.39
CA GLY A 96 -7.69 -2.79 -19.61
C GLY A 96 -6.17 -2.93 -19.47
N GLU A 97 -5.53 -3.50 -20.50
CA GLU A 97 -4.07 -3.67 -20.56
C GLU A 97 -3.35 -2.41 -21.07
N ASP A 98 -4.03 -1.59 -21.87
CA ASP A 98 -3.49 -0.35 -22.42
C ASP A 98 -3.37 0.74 -21.35
N TRP A 99 -2.22 0.78 -20.70
CA TRP A 99 -1.91 1.80 -19.69
C TRP A 99 -1.80 3.22 -20.27
N ALA A 100 -1.24 3.36 -21.46
CA ALA A 100 -1.06 4.67 -22.09
C ALA A 100 -2.42 5.28 -22.47
N GLY A 101 -3.31 4.48 -23.08
CA GLY A 101 -4.68 4.89 -23.37
C GLY A 101 -5.48 5.20 -22.11
N ALA A 102 -5.31 4.41 -21.04
CA ALA A 102 -5.95 4.69 -19.75
C ALA A 102 -5.50 6.02 -19.14
N LEU A 103 -4.20 6.32 -19.20
CA LEU A 103 -3.68 7.60 -18.73
C LEU A 103 -4.22 8.80 -19.52
N ALA A 104 -4.36 8.68 -20.83
CA ALA A 104 -4.95 9.73 -21.67
C ALA A 104 -6.38 10.04 -21.22
N ILE A 105 -7.20 9.00 -20.98
CA ILE A 105 -8.59 9.15 -20.49
C ILE A 105 -8.61 9.77 -19.09
N LEU A 106 -7.71 9.35 -18.21
CA LEU A 106 -7.58 9.90 -16.86
C LEU A 106 -7.20 11.39 -16.88
N GLN A 107 -6.29 11.77 -17.76
CA GLN A 107 -5.84 13.17 -17.93
C GLN A 107 -6.94 14.04 -18.55
N GLU A 108 -7.69 13.50 -19.50
CA GLU A 108 -8.84 14.19 -20.08
C GLU A 108 -9.93 14.42 -19.02
N ALA A 109 -10.25 13.40 -18.20
CA ALA A 109 -11.20 13.52 -17.11
C ALA A 109 -10.78 14.55 -16.03
N ALA A 110 -9.48 14.84 -15.92
CA ALA A 110 -8.96 15.88 -15.03
C ALA A 110 -9.15 17.31 -15.54
N GLN A 111 -9.51 17.49 -16.81
CA GLN A 111 -9.85 18.80 -17.40
C GLN A 111 -11.26 19.23 -16.99
N PHE A 112 -11.43 19.46 -15.69
CA PHE A 112 -12.73 19.75 -15.11
C PHE A 112 -13.35 21.00 -15.69
N LYS A 113 -14.61 20.92 -16.12
CA LYS A 113 -15.43 22.07 -16.46
C LYS A 113 -15.55 23.00 -15.25
N ARG A 114 -15.81 24.28 -15.53
CA ARG A 114 -16.10 25.26 -14.48
C ARG A 114 -17.28 24.77 -13.64
N LEU A 115 -17.12 24.85 -12.30
CA LEU A 115 -18.22 24.53 -11.39
C LEU A 115 -19.42 25.46 -11.66
N PRO A 116 -20.64 24.93 -11.73
CA PRO A 116 -21.82 25.74 -11.93
C PRO A 116 -21.97 26.82 -10.86
N ASN A 117 -22.53 27.94 -11.26
CA ASN A 117 -22.92 28.96 -10.29
C ASN A 117 -24.03 28.42 -9.37
N ARG A 118 -24.17 29.04 -8.19
CA ARG A 118 -25.26 28.71 -7.29
C ARG A 118 -26.62 28.90 -7.98
N PRO A 119 -27.49 27.87 -7.94
CA PRO A 119 -28.83 27.96 -8.48
C PRO A 119 -29.63 29.12 -7.86
N LYS A 120 -30.51 29.73 -8.64
CA LYS A 120 -31.42 30.75 -8.13
C LYS A 120 -32.38 30.12 -7.11
N GLY A 121 -32.49 30.72 -5.94
CA GLY A 121 -33.34 30.22 -4.84
C GLY A 121 -32.59 29.40 -3.80
N MET A 122 -31.44 28.82 -4.13
CA MET A 122 -30.63 28.05 -3.18
C MET A 122 -29.86 28.98 -2.22
N SER A 123 -29.95 28.74 -0.93
CA SER A 123 -29.16 29.48 0.07
C SER A 123 -27.66 29.18 -0.02
N GLU A 124 -26.81 30.07 0.47
CA GLU A 124 -25.36 29.80 0.53
C GLU A 124 -25.04 28.65 1.50
N GLU A 125 -25.81 28.56 2.58
CA GLU A 125 -25.66 27.49 3.59
C GLU A 125 -25.97 26.13 2.99
N ALA A 126 -26.92 26.01 2.06
CA ALA A 126 -27.20 24.75 1.36
C ALA A 126 -26.23 24.47 0.21
N ALA A 127 -25.78 25.50 -0.51
CA ALA A 127 -24.87 25.35 -1.64
C ALA A 127 -23.40 25.10 -1.24
N GLY A 128 -22.96 25.72 -0.13
CA GLY A 128 -21.56 25.64 0.34
C GLY A 128 -21.05 24.21 0.50
N PRO A 129 -21.70 23.37 1.30
CA PRO A 129 -21.27 21.98 1.51
C PRO A 129 -21.15 21.18 0.21
N ILE A 130 -22.09 21.30 -0.72
CA ILE A 130 -22.08 20.59 -2.01
C ILE A 130 -20.90 21.07 -2.87
N LYS A 131 -20.67 22.37 -2.95
CA LYS A 131 -19.52 22.95 -3.69
C LYS A 131 -18.19 22.47 -3.10
N ASP A 132 -18.08 22.48 -1.77
CA ASP A 132 -16.87 22.03 -1.08
C ASP A 132 -16.58 20.54 -1.32
N GLN A 133 -17.62 19.71 -1.33
CA GLN A 133 -17.47 18.29 -1.68
C GLN A 133 -16.99 18.11 -3.13
N ILE A 134 -17.61 18.80 -4.08
CA ILE A 134 -17.17 18.74 -5.49
C ILE A 134 -15.73 19.25 -5.61
N GLY A 135 -15.37 20.31 -4.90
CA GLY A 135 -14.01 20.83 -4.83
C GLY A 135 -13.01 19.76 -4.38
N ARG A 136 -13.28 19.14 -3.23
CA ARG A 136 -12.44 18.06 -2.66
C ARG A 136 -12.31 16.86 -3.62
N ILE A 137 -13.40 16.42 -4.24
CA ILE A 137 -13.39 15.32 -5.22
C ILE A 137 -12.43 15.64 -6.38
N ARG A 138 -12.50 16.87 -6.90
CA ARG A 138 -11.61 17.31 -7.99
C ARG A 138 -10.15 17.41 -7.56
N ASP A 139 -9.90 17.90 -6.36
CA ASP A 139 -8.55 18.05 -5.82
C ASP A 139 -7.94 16.67 -5.54
N GLU A 140 -8.68 15.74 -4.95
CA GLU A 140 -8.25 14.35 -4.74
C GLU A 140 -7.94 13.63 -6.05
N TYR A 141 -8.75 13.87 -7.10
CA TYR A 141 -8.50 13.30 -8.42
C TYR A 141 -7.21 13.84 -9.04
N LYS A 142 -6.96 15.16 -8.94
CA LYS A 142 -5.71 15.76 -9.41
C LYS A 142 -4.50 15.27 -8.62
N GLU A 143 -4.62 15.21 -7.30
CA GLU A 143 -3.57 14.69 -6.43
C GLU A 143 -3.22 13.23 -6.76
N MET A 144 -4.23 12.40 -7.04
CA MET A 144 -4.03 11.02 -7.49
C MET A 144 -3.22 10.99 -8.80
N LEU A 145 -3.57 11.82 -9.79
CA LEU A 145 -2.84 11.89 -11.05
C LEU A 145 -1.42 12.42 -10.89
N GLU A 146 -1.23 13.43 -10.05
CA GLU A 146 0.10 13.99 -9.77
C GLU A 146 1.03 12.92 -9.16
N LYS A 147 0.51 12.14 -8.21
CA LYS A 147 1.29 11.11 -7.51
C LYS A 147 1.52 9.83 -8.32
N PHE A 148 0.53 9.42 -9.11
CA PHE A 148 0.53 8.10 -9.75
C PHE A 148 0.31 8.15 -11.26
N GLY A 149 0.20 9.30 -11.89
CA GLY A 149 -0.09 9.46 -13.31
C GLY A 149 1.14 9.42 -14.22
N ALA A 150 2.29 8.96 -13.73
CA ALA A 150 3.46 8.74 -14.56
C ALA A 150 3.23 7.55 -15.51
N GLY A 151 3.56 7.70 -16.79
CA GLY A 151 3.48 6.60 -17.76
C GLY A 151 4.52 5.50 -17.50
N PRO A 152 4.31 4.28 -18.06
CA PRO A 152 5.20 3.14 -17.82
C PRO A 152 6.66 3.43 -18.19
N GLN A 153 6.89 4.12 -19.31
CA GLN A 153 8.24 4.47 -19.78
C GLN A 153 8.92 5.45 -18.82
N GLU A 154 8.19 6.40 -18.28
CA GLU A 154 8.70 7.34 -17.28
C GLU A 154 9.06 6.63 -15.97
N VAL A 155 8.20 5.72 -15.51
CA VAL A 155 8.48 4.88 -14.33
C VAL A 155 9.72 4.02 -14.57
N ALA A 156 9.83 3.37 -15.74
CA ALA A 156 10.99 2.57 -16.10
C ALA A 156 12.27 3.42 -16.11
N ARG A 157 12.21 4.64 -16.67
CA ARG A 157 13.35 5.58 -16.68
C ARG A 157 13.76 5.98 -15.25
N GLN A 158 12.81 6.29 -14.39
CA GLN A 158 13.06 6.65 -13.00
C GLN A 158 13.64 5.47 -12.21
N MET A 159 13.12 4.26 -12.42
CA MET A 159 13.66 3.04 -11.82
C MET A 159 15.10 2.78 -12.27
N ALA A 160 15.39 2.92 -13.55
CA ALA A 160 16.75 2.77 -14.07
C ALA A 160 17.72 3.81 -13.48
N ALA A 161 17.29 5.06 -13.32
CA ALA A 161 18.09 6.11 -12.72
C ALA A 161 18.31 5.93 -11.21
N THR A 162 17.30 5.45 -10.47
CA THR A 162 17.37 5.29 -9.01
C THR A 162 17.88 3.91 -8.57
N GLY A 163 17.78 2.91 -9.42
CA GLY A 163 18.15 1.52 -9.14
C GLY A 163 19.56 1.33 -8.59
N PRO A 164 20.61 1.94 -9.16
CA PRO A 164 21.97 1.86 -8.62
C PRO A 164 22.06 2.34 -7.17
N TYR A 165 21.42 3.46 -6.85
CA TYR A 165 21.41 4.02 -5.50
C TYR A 165 20.61 3.15 -4.51
N ALA A 166 19.48 2.62 -4.96
CA ALA A 166 18.68 1.70 -4.16
C ALA A 166 19.45 0.41 -3.82
N ARG A 167 20.12 -0.19 -4.80
CA ARG A 167 20.99 -1.36 -4.57
C ARG A 167 22.13 -1.04 -3.59
N GLN A 168 22.80 0.09 -3.77
CA GLN A 168 23.86 0.50 -2.85
C GLN A 168 23.34 0.71 -1.42
N LEU A 169 22.12 1.25 -1.27
CA LEU A 169 21.48 1.40 0.03
C LEU A 169 21.19 0.03 0.69
N LEU A 170 20.72 -0.95 -0.09
CA LEU A 170 20.50 -2.31 0.39
C LEU A 170 21.82 -2.98 0.81
N ASP A 171 22.89 -2.80 0.04
CA ASP A 171 24.22 -3.33 0.38
C ASP A 171 24.78 -2.69 1.67
N LEU A 172 24.61 -1.39 1.83
CA LEU A 172 24.98 -0.69 3.06
C LEU A 172 24.18 -1.17 4.27
N GLN A 173 22.90 -1.46 4.07
CA GLN A 173 22.04 -1.99 5.13
C GLN A 173 22.48 -3.38 5.59
N GLU A 174 22.82 -4.28 4.67
CA GLU A 174 23.35 -5.60 5.02
C GLU A 174 24.69 -5.51 5.76
N GLN A 175 25.58 -4.64 5.29
CA GLN A 175 26.85 -4.39 5.99
C GLN A 175 26.63 -3.80 7.39
N PHE A 176 25.68 -2.90 7.54
CA PHE A 176 25.31 -2.34 8.84
C PHE A 176 24.78 -3.43 9.76
N ALA A 177 23.81 -4.23 9.29
CA ALA A 177 23.23 -5.33 10.07
C ALA A 177 24.32 -6.34 10.54
N ALA A 178 25.22 -6.74 9.63
CA ALA A 178 26.31 -7.64 9.95
C ALA A 178 27.25 -7.07 11.02
N ARG A 179 27.66 -5.79 10.89
CA ARG A 179 28.52 -5.13 11.88
C ARG A 179 27.81 -4.93 13.21
N TYR A 180 26.53 -4.59 13.18
CA TYR A 180 25.73 -4.41 14.39
C TYR A 180 25.60 -5.73 15.17
N GLN A 181 25.29 -6.83 14.47
CA GLN A 181 25.28 -8.16 15.06
C GLN A 181 26.65 -8.59 15.61
N GLN A 182 27.72 -8.28 14.88
CA GLN A 182 29.08 -8.57 15.36
C GLN A 182 29.39 -7.79 16.64
N ALA A 183 29.05 -6.51 16.72
CA ALA A 183 29.25 -5.67 17.89
C ALA A 183 28.46 -6.21 19.11
N LYS A 184 27.20 -6.62 18.92
CA LYS A 184 26.38 -7.26 19.97
C LYS A 184 27.04 -8.55 20.48
N ARG A 185 27.51 -9.40 19.57
CA ARG A 185 28.23 -10.65 19.97
C ARG A 185 29.50 -10.35 20.75
N GLN A 186 30.30 -9.36 20.33
CA GLN A 186 31.53 -8.96 21.07
C GLN A 186 31.21 -8.41 22.45
N ALA A 187 30.11 -7.67 22.58
CA ALA A 187 29.65 -7.14 23.86
C ALA A 187 28.88 -8.19 24.69
N ASN A 188 28.60 -9.37 24.13
CA ASN A 188 27.78 -10.42 24.72
C ASN A 188 26.41 -9.93 25.19
N VAL A 189 25.72 -9.14 24.34
CA VAL A 189 24.39 -8.56 24.58
C VAL A 189 23.41 -8.93 23.48
N LEU A 190 22.14 -8.94 23.83
CA LEU A 190 21.00 -9.08 22.92
C LEU A 190 20.09 -7.85 23.07
N ASP A 191 19.48 -7.42 22.00
CA ASP A 191 18.37 -6.48 22.04
C ASP A 191 17.00 -7.18 21.92
N PHE A 192 15.92 -6.44 22.03
CA PHE A 192 14.56 -7.01 21.95
C PHE A 192 14.27 -7.66 20.60
N ALA A 193 14.79 -7.11 19.51
CA ALA A 193 14.62 -7.68 18.17
C ALA A 193 15.30 -9.06 18.06
N ASP A 194 16.48 -9.26 18.69
CA ASP A 194 17.13 -10.58 18.76
C ASP A 194 16.24 -11.59 19.49
N LEU A 195 15.63 -11.19 20.61
CA LEU A 195 14.76 -12.08 21.40
C LEU A 195 13.54 -12.51 20.59
N GLU A 196 12.91 -11.57 19.88
CA GLU A 196 11.79 -11.86 19.00
C GLU A 196 12.18 -12.80 17.85
N ARG A 197 13.33 -12.56 17.23
CA ARG A 197 13.88 -13.41 16.16
C ARG A 197 14.18 -14.83 16.64
N TYR A 198 14.84 -14.97 17.78
CA TYR A 198 15.12 -16.28 18.34
C TYR A 198 13.84 -17.01 18.76
N ALA A 199 12.87 -16.30 19.32
CA ALA A 199 11.56 -16.87 19.61
C ALA A 199 10.88 -17.38 18.33
N LEU A 200 10.86 -16.58 17.27
CA LEU A 200 10.27 -16.98 15.98
C LEU A 200 11.00 -18.20 15.39
N GLN A 201 12.32 -18.22 15.39
CA GLN A 201 13.13 -19.35 14.92
C GLN A 201 12.85 -20.64 15.72
N LEU A 202 12.69 -20.52 17.04
CA LEU A 202 12.40 -21.64 17.91
C LEU A 202 10.99 -22.21 17.69
N LEU A 203 10.02 -21.36 17.34
CA LEU A 203 8.61 -21.73 17.16
C LEU A 203 8.28 -22.23 15.76
N ARG A 204 9.07 -21.84 14.76
CA ARG A 204 8.92 -22.27 13.37
C ARG A 204 9.54 -23.66 13.18
N GLY A 205 8.91 -24.50 12.34
CA GLY A 205 9.46 -25.79 11.93
C GLY A 205 10.82 -25.62 11.22
N GLY A 206 11.69 -26.59 11.41
CA GLY A 206 13.02 -26.58 10.78
C GLY A 206 12.97 -27.04 9.31
N PRO A 207 14.02 -26.75 8.52
CA PRO A 207 14.10 -27.12 7.10
C PRO A 207 14.11 -28.64 6.81
N GLY A 208 14.15 -29.48 7.84
CA GLY A 208 14.07 -30.95 7.74
C GLY A 208 12.79 -31.56 8.29
N GLY A 209 11.81 -30.74 8.69
CA GLY A 209 10.53 -31.22 9.19
C GLY A 209 9.50 -31.47 8.09
N ASP A 210 8.41 -32.16 8.42
CA ASP A 210 7.30 -32.44 7.48
C ASP A 210 6.60 -31.17 7.00
N ASP A 211 6.66 -30.09 7.79
CA ASP A 211 6.14 -28.76 7.45
C ASP A 211 7.14 -27.67 7.89
N PRO A 212 8.05 -27.23 6.99
CA PRO A 212 9.05 -26.21 7.32
C PRO A 212 8.48 -24.84 7.70
N GLU A 213 7.27 -24.53 7.27
CA GLU A 213 6.53 -23.30 7.61
C GLU A 213 5.57 -23.49 8.79
N GLY A 214 5.36 -24.72 9.20
CA GLY A 214 4.47 -25.08 10.30
C GLY A 214 5.10 -24.83 11.68
N PRO A 215 4.36 -25.15 12.75
CA PRO A 215 4.85 -25.04 14.12
C PRO A 215 5.89 -26.10 14.42
N SER A 216 6.94 -25.72 15.15
CA SER A 216 7.92 -26.66 15.69
C SER A 216 7.33 -27.52 16.84
N ASP A 217 8.03 -28.56 17.25
CA ASP A 217 7.67 -29.35 18.44
C ASP A 217 7.56 -28.47 19.70
N VAL A 218 8.42 -27.47 19.83
CA VAL A 218 8.36 -26.50 20.93
C VAL A 218 7.07 -25.69 20.87
N ALA A 219 6.66 -25.21 19.68
CA ALA A 219 5.40 -24.52 19.52
C ALA A 219 4.21 -25.40 19.86
N LEU A 220 4.23 -26.68 19.43
CA LEU A 220 3.18 -27.65 19.76
C LEU A 220 3.08 -27.94 21.26
N GLN A 221 4.23 -28.08 21.94
CA GLN A 221 4.25 -28.23 23.39
C GLN A 221 3.70 -27.00 24.12
N LEU A 222 4.04 -25.78 23.66
CA LEU A 222 3.51 -24.55 24.24
C LEU A 222 2.01 -24.40 23.99
N ARG A 223 1.50 -24.77 22.82
CA ARG A 223 0.06 -24.83 22.51
C ARG A 223 -0.71 -25.73 23.49
N SER A 224 -0.11 -26.85 23.87
CA SER A 224 -0.75 -27.76 24.84
C SER A 224 -0.86 -27.18 26.25
N ARG A 225 0.00 -26.22 26.59
CA ARG A 225 0.04 -25.56 27.91
C ARG A 225 -0.88 -24.36 28.01
N TYR A 226 -1.08 -23.61 26.90
CA TYR A 226 -1.85 -22.39 26.90
C TYR A 226 -3.22 -22.64 26.26
N ARG A 227 -4.27 -22.46 27.06
CA ARG A 227 -5.66 -22.58 26.59
C ARG A 227 -6.13 -21.31 25.89
N TYR A 228 -5.66 -20.15 26.33
CA TYR A 228 -6.02 -18.84 25.82
C TYR A 228 -4.75 -18.00 25.71
N ILE A 229 -4.69 -17.21 24.64
CA ILE A 229 -3.68 -16.15 24.41
C ILE A 229 -4.46 -14.86 24.29
N LEU A 230 -4.22 -13.92 25.19
CA LEU A 230 -4.86 -12.61 25.20
C LEU A 230 -3.78 -11.58 24.87
N VAL A 231 -4.03 -10.78 23.87
CA VAL A 231 -3.09 -9.74 23.40
C VAL A 231 -3.78 -8.39 23.59
N ASP A 232 -3.16 -7.52 24.38
CA ASP A 232 -3.57 -6.14 24.53
C ASP A 232 -2.93 -5.29 23.44
N GLU A 233 -3.58 -4.19 23.06
CA GLU A 233 -3.12 -3.24 22.00
C GLU A 233 -2.67 -3.96 20.71
N TYR A 234 -3.49 -4.93 20.24
CA TYR A 234 -3.15 -5.77 19.07
C TYR A 234 -2.79 -4.97 17.82
N GLN A 235 -3.31 -3.75 17.67
CA GLN A 235 -2.99 -2.85 16.55
C GLN A 235 -1.53 -2.38 16.53
N ASP A 236 -0.81 -2.46 17.66
CA ASP A 236 0.55 -1.97 17.80
C ASP A 236 1.62 -3.07 17.65
N ILE A 237 1.21 -4.34 17.50
CA ILE A 237 2.16 -5.46 17.35
C ILE A 237 2.84 -5.43 15.98
N SER A 238 4.11 -5.82 15.97
CA SER A 238 4.89 -5.99 14.74
C SER A 238 4.55 -7.29 14.01
N PRO A 239 4.81 -7.41 12.68
CA PRO A 239 4.63 -8.66 11.94
C PRO A 239 5.41 -9.86 12.53
N VAL A 240 6.57 -9.65 13.15
CA VAL A 240 7.30 -10.73 13.83
C VAL A 240 6.60 -11.18 15.10
N GLN A 241 6.08 -10.25 15.90
CA GLN A 241 5.29 -10.56 17.10
C GLN A 241 3.99 -11.28 16.74
N GLU A 242 3.31 -10.82 15.68
CA GLU A 242 2.12 -11.50 15.17
C GLU A 242 2.43 -12.94 14.75
N ALA A 243 3.55 -13.17 14.03
CA ALA A 243 3.99 -14.51 13.64
C ALA A 243 4.24 -15.40 14.86
N ILE A 244 4.86 -14.90 15.93
CA ILE A 244 5.05 -15.62 17.19
C ILE A 244 3.70 -16.04 17.77
N ILE A 245 2.73 -15.12 17.85
CA ILE A 245 1.39 -15.40 18.36
C ILE A 245 0.68 -16.45 17.50
N GLN A 246 0.80 -16.37 16.18
CA GLN A 246 0.23 -17.35 15.25
C GLN A 246 0.81 -18.75 15.45
N TYR A 247 2.14 -18.89 15.66
CA TYR A 247 2.75 -20.17 15.96
C TYR A 247 2.32 -20.75 17.31
N LEU A 248 1.97 -19.90 18.27
CA LEU A 248 1.46 -20.31 19.57
C LEU A 248 -0.04 -20.59 19.58
N SER A 249 -0.80 -20.05 18.63
CA SER A 249 -2.24 -20.23 18.53
C SER A 249 -2.63 -21.55 17.83
N HIS A 250 -3.79 -22.10 18.15
CA HIS A 250 -4.31 -23.32 17.50
C HIS A 250 -4.69 -23.13 16.01
N ARG A 251 -4.80 -21.89 15.53
CA ARG A 251 -5.16 -21.63 14.14
C ARG A 251 -3.99 -21.74 13.18
N GLY A 252 -2.73 -21.75 13.69
CA GLY A 252 -1.53 -21.76 12.88
C GLY A 252 -1.31 -20.45 12.08
N PRO A 253 -0.13 -20.31 11.44
CA PRO A 253 0.13 -19.19 10.54
C PRO A 253 -0.80 -19.29 9.32
N GLN A 254 -1.45 -18.18 8.96
CA GLN A 254 -2.17 -18.09 7.70
C GLN A 254 -1.16 -17.94 6.55
N PRO A 255 -1.34 -18.64 5.40
CA PRO A 255 -0.52 -18.39 4.23
C PRO A 255 -0.74 -16.94 3.76
N THR A 256 0.35 -16.22 3.60
CA THR A 256 0.38 -14.85 3.03
C THR A 256 0.39 -14.91 1.52
#